data_df625664b0c8748b81cc2958697597f7
#
_entry.id   df625664b0c8748b81cc2958697597f7
#
_cell.length_a   1.000
_cell.length_b   1.000
_cell.length_c   1.000
_cell.angle_alpha   90.00
_cell.angle_beta   90.00
_cell.angle_gamma   90.00
#
_symmetry.space_group_name_H-M   'P 1'
#
loop_
_entity.id
_entity.type
_entity.pdbx_description
1 polymer ?
#
loop_
_entity_poly.entity_id
_entity_poly.type
_entity_poly.pdbx_seq_one_letter_code
_entity_poly.pdbx_strand_id
1 'polypeptide(L)'
;MAESNKMKDMPVNKLMIQMGIPMILSMALQAVYNIVDSAFVGNMRVGSEAALNALTLVFPVQMLMVAIGIGTGVGTNALLARTLGQGNHKKAGKVAGNSLFLGGIIYVVCLLFGIFGVKTYISSQTVDPQVISMGTSYLRICCIISMGIIFFSLFEKLLQATGRSLYSTIGQVAGAVVNIILDPIMIYGIGPVPEMGVQGAAYATVIGQVVSTVLLFIFHMKLNKEFEHGAKYMKPDAGIIKEIYAIGLPAIIAQALMSIMVYVMNLILKFSPSAQTAYGLFYKVQQFVLFLAFGLRDAITPIIAFAYGMGSKKRIKDGIKYGLMYTSVLMIFGILITEIFPSSFATLFNAGSSREYFIGAMRIISISFIFAGINVAYQGIYQALDGGMESLIISLLRQLVIILPLAGIFSIVVRKGQAGVSLIWWAFPITELVACLIGFAFLKKIQKIKVERLTH
;
A
#
# COMPACT_ATOMS: atom_id res chain seq x y z
N MET A 1 -21.12 15.55 28.55
CA MET A 1 -19.88 14.79 28.78
C MET A 1 -19.07 14.88 27.51
N ALA A 2 -17.83 15.43 27.56
CA ALA A 2 -16.94 15.40 26.40
C ALA A 2 -16.71 13.94 26.01
N GLU A 3 -17.01 13.55 24.79
CA GLU A 3 -16.69 12.20 24.27
C GLU A 3 -15.18 11.96 24.52
N SER A 4 -14.86 10.91 25.28
CA SER A 4 -13.47 10.56 25.59
C SER A 4 -12.73 10.32 24.28
N ASN A 5 -11.71 11.11 24.00
CA ASN A 5 -10.92 10.96 22.79
C ASN A 5 -10.01 9.73 22.93
N LYS A 6 -10.38 8.62 22.28
CA LYS A 6 -9.64 7.35 22.34
C LYS A 6 -8.14 7.50 22.09
N MET A 7 -7.76 8.40 21.16
CA MET A 7 -6.35 8.66 20.85
C MET A 7 -5.59 9.27 22.03
N LYS A 8 -6.28 10.01 22.91
CA LYS A 8 -5.72 10.64 24.10
C LYS A 8 -5.76 9.72 25.32
N ASP A 9 -6.89 9.09 25.57
CA ASP A 9 -7.21 8.49 26.87
C ASP A 9 -6.90 6.99 26.94
N MET A 10 -6.96 6.28 25.81
CA MET A 10 -6.74 4.83 25.79
C MET A 10 -5.25 4.49 25.95
N PRO A 11 -4.88 3.45 26.72
CA PRO A 11 -3.52 2.92 26.74
C PRO A 11 -3.03 2.52 25.35
N VAL A 12 -1.79 2.89 25.03
CA VAL A 12 -1.24 2.77 23.65
C VAL A 12 -1.22 1.33 23.13
N ASN A 13 -0.96 0.35 24.00
CA ASN A 13 -1.01 -1.07 23.63
C ASN A 13 -2.41 -1.52 23.16
N LYS A 14 -3.46 -1.12 23.90
CA LYS A 14 -4.85 -1.42 23.54
C LYS A 14 -5.27 -0.65 22.28
N LEU A 15 -4.90 0.61 22.19
CA LEU A 15 -5.18 1.46 21.02
C LEU A 15 -4.54 0.88 19.75
N MET A 16 -3.29 0.41 19.84
CA MET A 16 -2.57 -0.22 18.73
C MET A 16 -3.27 -1.48 18.21
N ILE A 17 -3.79 -2.30 19.11
CA ILE A 17 -4.58 -3.52 18.74
C ILE A 17 -5.92 -3.12 18.15
N GLN A 18 -6.64 -2.19 18.79
CA GLN A 18 -7.97 -1.77 18.33
C GLN A 18 -7.95 -1.11 16.96
N MET A 19 -6.91 -0.34 16.65
CA MET A 19 -6.72 0.27 15.35
C MET A 19 -6.03 -0.69 14.36
N GLY A 20 -5.06 -1.46 14.80
CA GLY A 20 -4.25 -2.31 13.97
C GLY A 20 -5.00 -3.49 13.37
N ILE A 21 -5.82 -4.19 14.16
CA ILE A 21 -6.58 -5.36 13.68
C ILE A 21 -7.46 -5.01 12.47
N PRO A 22 -8.32 -3.98 12.52
CA PRO A 22 -9.11 -3.60 11.34
C PRO A 22 -8.24 -3.26 10.12
N MET A 23 -7.14 -2.55 10.31
CA MET A 23 -6.24 -2.16 9.22
C MET A 23 -5.51 -3.36 8.61
N ILE A 24 -5.08 -4.33 9.43
CA ILE A 24 -4.50 -5.59 8.97
C ILE A 24 -5.52 -6.37 8.15
N LEU A 25 -6.75 -6.51 8.63
CA LEU A 25 -7.83 -7.18 7.91
C LEU A 25 -8.13 -6.48 6.58
N SER A 26 -8.13 -5.15 6.57
CA SER A 26 -8.30 -4.33 5.38
C SER A 26 -7.26 -4.66 4.30
N MET A 27 -5.98 -4.70 4.68
CA MET A 27 -4.88 -5.03 3.78
C MET A 27 -4.92 -6.49 3.30
N ALA A 28 -5.27 -7.42 4.18
CA ALA A 28 -5.43 -8.83 3.81
C ALA A 28 -6.56 -9.04 2.79
N LEU A 29 -7.70 -8.37 3.00
CA LEU A 29 -8.83 -8.40 2.06
C LEU A 29 -8.49 -7.77 0.72
N GLN A 30 -7.69 -6.71 0.70
CA GLN A 30 -7.21 -6.11 -0.55
C GLN A 30 -6.36 -7.08 -1.37
N ALA A 31 -5.50 -7.87 -0.71
CA ALA A 31 -4.73 -8.91 -1.38
C ALA A 31 -5.63 -10.00 -1.99
N VAL A 32 -6.62 -10.46 -1.25
CA VAL A 32 -7.60 -11.47 -1.73
C VAL A 32 -8.40 -10.92 -2.90
N TYR A 33 -8.90 -9.71 -2.78
CA TYR A 33 -9.65 -9.02 -3.83
C TYR A 33 -8.87 -8.96 -5.16
N ASN A 34 -7.60 -8.54 -5.14
CA ASN A 34 -6.78 -8.46 -6.34
C ASN A 34 -6.58 -9.83 -7.04
N ILE A 35 -6.52 -10.91 -6.24
CA ILE A 35 -6.42 -12.28 -6.76
C ILE A 35 -7.74 -12.69 -7.42
N VAL A 36 -8.87 -12.41 -6.79
CA VAL A 36 -10.21 -12.78 -7.27
C VAL A 36 -10.54 -12.05 -8.58
N ASP A 37 -10.30 -10.76 -8.66
CA ASP A 37 -10.52 -9.95 -9.86
C ASP A 37 -9.71 -10.49 -11.05
N SER A 38 -8.42 -10.76 -10.84
CA SER A 38 -7.56 -11.36 -11.88
C SER A 38 -8.04 -12.74 -12.30
N ALA A 39 -8.58 -13.54 -11.40
CA ALA A 39 -9.10 -14.87 -11.70
C ALA A 39 -10.37 -14.80 -12.57
N PHE A 40 -11.28 -13.86 -12.31
CA PHE A 40 -12.47 -13.69 -13.15
C PHE A 40 -12.10 -13.26 -14.59
N VAL A 41 -11.18 -12.32 -14.75
CA VAL A 41 -10.73 -11.90 -16.09
C VAL A 41 -9.99 -13.04 -16.81
N GLY A 42 -9.16 -13.80 -16.09
CA GLY A 42 -8.42 -14.94 -16.66
C GLY A 42 -9.32 -16.09 -17.10
N ASN A 43 -10.56 -16.18 -16.59
CA ASN A 43 -11.54 -17.22 -16.96
C ASN A 43 -12.60 -16.73 -17.96
N MET A 44 -12.38 -15.62 -18.66
CA MET A 44 -13.25 -15.15 -19.74
C MET A 44 -13.32 -16.18 -20.88
N ARG A 45 -14.51 -16.35 -21.46
CA ARG A 45 -14.76 -17.34 -22.54
C ARG A 45 -14.02 -17.02 -23.82
N VAL A 46 -13.84 -15.73 -24.12
CA VAL A 46 -13.21 -15.26 -25.35
C VAL A 46 -12.22 -14.15 -25.01
N GLY A 47 -11.00 -14.26 -25.57
CA GLY A 47 -9.99 -13.21 -25.45
C GLY A 47 -9.35 -13.07 -24.05
N SER A 48 -9.40 -14.10 -23.21
CA SER A 48 -8.81 -14.07 -21.87
C SER A 48 -7.31 -13.77 -21.88
N GLU A 49 -6.57 -14.30 -22.84
CA GLU A 49 -5.12 -14.02 -22.97
C GLU A 49 -4.85 -12.55 -23.33
N ALA A 50 -5.58 -12.01 -24.31
CA ALA A 50 -5.49 -10.60 -24.68
C ALA A 50 -5.95 -9.69 -23.53
N ALA A 51 -6.97 -10.10 -22.75
CA ALA A 51 -7.45 -9.39 -21.58
C ALA A 51 -6.39 -9.34 -20.48
N LEU A 52 -5.75 -10.45 -20.14
CA LEU A 52 -4.68 -10.51 -19.14
C LEU A 52 -3.46 -9.69 -19.59
N ASN A 53 -3.12 -9.72 -20.88
CA ASN A 53 -2.07 -8.87 -21.42
C ASN A 53 -2.44 -7.39 -21.31
N ALA A 54 -3.66 -7.01 -21.66
CA ALA A 54 -4.17 -5.66 -21.51
C ALA A 54 -4.09 -5.17 -20.05
N LEU A 55 -4.52 -5.99 -19.07
CA LEU A 55 -4.40 -5.67 -17.64
C LEU A 55 -2.94 -5.46 -17.22
N THR A 56 -2.01 -6.25 -17.76
CA THR A 56 -0.57 -6.10 -17.46
C THR A 56 -0.06 -4.74 -17.93
N LEU A 57 -0.49 -4.27 -19.11
CA LEU A 57 -0.09 -2.96 -19.65
C LEU A 57 -0.74 -1.78 -18.90
N VAL A 58 -1.93 -1.97 -18.36
CA VAL A 58 -2.68 -0.98 -17.58
C VAL A 58 -2.11 -0.83 -16.16
N PHE A 59 -1.60 -1.91 -15.60
CA PHE A 59 -1.17 -1.99 -14.19
C PHE A 59 -0.23 -0.86 -13.72
N PRO A 60 0.79 -0.42 -14.48
CA PRO A 60 1.68 0.65 -14.03
C PRO A 60 0.95 1.98 -13.77
N VAL A 61 -0.02 2.33 -14.62
CA VAL A 61 -0.80 3.57 -14.43
C VAL A 61 -1.73 3.45 -13.23
N GLN A 62 -2.39 2.31 -13.06
CA GLN A 62 -3.21 2.07 -11.88
C GLN A 62 -2.38 2.14 -10.60
N MET A 63 -1.20 1.53 -10.59
CA MET A 63 -0.28 1.60 -9.44
C MET A 63 0.17 3.03 -9.14
N LEU A 64 0.42 3.84 -10.18
CA LEU A 64 0.76 5.25 -9.99
C LEU A 64 -0.40 6.04 -9.38
N MET A 65 -1.64 5.82 -9.85
CA MET A 65 -2.84 6.46 -9.29
C MET A 65 -3.02 6.08 -7.81
N VAL A 66 -2.88 4.80 -7.49
CA VAL A 66 -2.95 4.29 -6.11
C VAL A 66 -1.83 4.89 -5.26
N ALA A 67 -0.59 4.93 -5.77
CA ALA A 67 0.56 5.50 -5.06
C ALA A 67 0.35 6.98 -4.72
N ILE A 68 -0.15 7.78 -5.66
CA ILE A 68 -0.44 9.20 -5.46
C ILE A 68 -1.56 9.38 -4.42
N GLY A 69 -2.64 8.61 -4.51
CA GLY A 69 -3.74 8.64 -3.55
C GLY A 69 -3.30 8.26 -2.14
N ILE A 70 -2.64 7.11 -2.00
CA ILE A 70 -2.13 6.62 -0.71
C ILE A 70 -1.08 7.57 -0.12
N GLY A 71 -0.11 8.03 -0.91
CA GLY A 71 0.95 8.89 -0.40
C GLY A 71 0.43 10.25 0.05
N THR A 72 -0.47 10.88 -0.71
CA THR A 72 -1.17 12.11 -0.28
C THR A 72 -1.97 11.85 1.00
N GLY A 73 -2.64 10.70 1.08
CA GLY A 73 -3.37 10.28 2.27
C GLY A 73 -2.48 10.05 3.49
N VAL A 74 -1.30 9.45 3.32
CA VAL A 74 -0.32 9.23 4.41
C VAL A 74 0.18 10.56 4.98
N GLY A 75 0.54 11.51 4.10
CA GLY A 75 0.92 12.86 4.55
C GLY A 75 -0.21 13.57 5.29
N THR A 76 -1.44 13.46 4.78
CA THR A 76 -2.64 14.00 5.44
C THR A 76 -2.88 13.35 6.79
N ASN A 77 -2.78 12.03 6.89
CA ASN A 77 -2.98 11.27 8.13
C ASN A 77 -2.02 11.71 9.24
N ALA A 78 -0.73 11.74 8.94
CA ALA A 78 0.29 12.14 9.91
C ALA A 78 0.10 13.59 10.38
N LEU A 79 -0.12 14.52 9.44
CA LEU A 79 -0.31 15.94 9.76
C LEU A 79 -1.61 16.18 10.53
N LEU A 80 -2.72 15.56 10.12
CA LEU A 80 -4.01 15.69 10.79
C LEU A 80 -3.96 15.14 12.22
N ALA A 81 -3.44 13.92 12.40
CA ALA A 81 -3.32 13.31 13.73
C ALA A 81 -2.46 14.17 14.67
N ARG A 82 -1.33 14.69 14.18
CA ARG A 82 -0.47 15.61 14.95
C ARG A 82 -1.21 16.90 15.31
N THR A 83 -1.91 17.50 14.36
CA THR A 83 -2.64 18.76 14.57
C THR A 83 -3.77 18.59 15.59
N LEU A 84 -4.47 17.46 15.56
CA LEU A 84 -5.47 17.09 16.57
C LEU A 84 -4.84 16.88 17.94
N GLY A 85 -3.67 16.23 18.00
CA GLY A 85 -2.90 16.09 19.24
C GLY A 85 -2.51 17.43 19.86
N GLN A 86 -2.23 18.45 19.04
CA GLN A 86 -1.97 19.84 19.47
C GLN A 86 -3.22 20.57 19.93
N GLY A 87 -4.42 20.00 19.77
CA GLY A 87 -5.69 20.66 20.06
C GLY A 87 -6.07 21.78 19.07
N ASN A 88 -5.40 21.86 17.91
CA ASN A 88 -5.66 22.91 16.93
C ASN A 88 -6.72 22.46 15.91
N HIS A 89 -7.98 22.49 16.35
CA HIS A 89 -9.13 22.04 15.56
C HIS A 89 -9.32 22.85 14.28
N LYS A 90 -8.98 24.14 14.26
CA LYS A 90 -9.05 25.01 13.08
C LYS A 90 -8.05 24.60 12.00
N LYS A 91 -6.77 24.35 12.40
CA LYS A 91 -5.76 23.84 11.48
C LYS A 91 -6.13 22.43 10.99
N ALA A 92 -6.69 21.58 11.85
CA ALA A 92 -7.15 20.24 11.50
C ALA A 92 -8.22 20.29 10.38
N GLY A 93 -9.20 21.19 10.46
CA GLY A 93 -10.17 21.43 9.40
C GLY A 93 -9.52 21.88 8.09
N LYS A 94 -8.51 22.75 8.13
CA LYS A 94 -7.74 23.16 6.95
C LYS A 94 -6.95 22.01 6.35
N VAL A 95 -6.34 21.15 7.16
CA VAL A 95 -5.60 19.96 6.67
C VAL A 95 -6.55 19.01 5.93
N ALA A 96 -7.69 18.69 6.53
CA ALA A 96 -8.71 17.86 5.89
C ALA A 96 -9.24 18.50 4.59
N GLY A 97 -9.58 19.79 4.62
CA GLY A 97 -10.07 20.51 3.43
C GLY A 97 -9.04 20.58 2.31
N ASN A 98 -7.77 20.89 2.62
CA ASN A 98 -6.69 20.92 1.63
C ASN A 98 -6.38 19.53 1.05
N SER A 99 -6.52 18.45 1.83
CA SER A 99 -6.36 17.10 1.29
C SER A 99 -7.45 16.77 0.26
N LEU A 100 -8.70 17.17 0.52
CA LEU A 100 -9.80 16.99 -0.44
C LEU A 100 -9.61 17.86 -1.70
N PHE A 101 -9.12 19.09 -1.54
CA PHE A 101 -8.74 19.95 -2.67
C PHE A 101 -7.65 19.30 -3.54
N LEU A 102 -6.61 18.76 -2.93
CA LEU A 102 -5.55 18.02 -3.63
C LEU A 102 -6.12 16.78 -4.34
N GLY A 103 -7.03 16.05 -3.69
CA GLY A 103 -7.76 14.95 -4.31
C GLY A 103 -8.50 15.36 -5.58
N GLY A 104 -9.13 16.53 -5.55
CA GLY A 104 -9.78 17.13 -6.71
C GLY A 104 -8.81 17.42 -7.86
N ILE A 105 -7.63 17.98 -7.56
CA ILE A 105 -6.58 18.21 -8.57
C ILE A 105 -6.09 16.90 -9.17
N ILE A 106 -5.77 15.91 -8.32
CA ILE A 106 -5.31 14.58 -8.77
C ILE A 106 -6.37 13.94 -9.66
N TYR A 107 -7.65 14.03 -9.26
CA TYR A 107 -8.75 13.53 -10.08
C TYR A 107 -8.82 14.21 -11.45
N VAL A 108 -8.70 15.53 -11.52
CA VAL A 108 -8.72 16.27 -12.80
C VAL A 108 -7.55 15.84 -13.70
N VAL A 109 -6.36 15.65 -13.15
CA VAL A 109 -5.21 15.14 -13.91
C VAL A 109 -5.47 13.74 -14.45
N CYS A 110 -5.99 12.84 -13.63
CA CYS A 110 -6.36 11.49 -14.06
C CYS A 110 -7.47 11.49 -15.12
N LEU A 111 -8.48 12.35 -14.97
CA LEU A 111 -9.58 12.55 -15.92
C LEU A 111 -9.04 13.00 -17.29
N LEU A 112 -8.19 14.03 -17.32
CA LEU A 112 -7.58 14.51 -18.56
C LEU A 112 -6.73 13.45 -19.23
N PHE A 113 -5.94 12.71 -18.45
CA PHE A 113 -5.19 11.58 -18.97
C PHE A 113 -6.12 10.48 -19.52
N GLY A 114 -7.22 10.19 -18.84
CA GLY A 114 -8.24 9.23 -19.28
C GLY A 114 -8.86 9.58 -20.62
N ILE A 115 -9.11 10.86 -20.85
CA ILE A 115 -9.72 11.36 -22.09
C ILE A 115 -8.69 11.38 -23.23
N PHE A 116 -7.51 11.93 -23.03
CA PHE A 116 -6.56 12.27 -24.08
C PHE A 116 -5.34 11.34 -24.16
N GLY A 117 -4.87 10.78 -23.03
CA GLY A 117 -3.57 10.10 -22.93
C GLY A 117 -3.61 8.58 -23.05
N VAL A 118 -4.69 7.93 -22.64
CA VAL A 118 -4.76 6.46 -22.48
C VAL A 118 -4.49 5.72 -23.78
N LYS A 119 -5.12 6.12 -24.89
CA LYS A 119 -4.92 5.43 -26.19
C LYS A 119 -3.47 5.49 -26.63
N THR A 120 -2.84 6.65 -26.56
CA THR A 120 -1.44 6.85 -26.91
C THR A 120 -0.52 6.01 -26.02
N TYR A 121 -0.78 5.98 -24.72
CA TYR A 121 -0.03 5.17 -23.76
C TYR A 121 -0.09 3.67 -24.09
N ILE A 122 -1.28 3.10 -24.29
CA ILE A 122 -1.43 1.66 -24.60
C ILE A 122 -0.82 1.34 -25.97
N SER A 123 -1.08 2.15 -26.99
CA SER A 123 -0.54 1.93 -28.36
C SER A 123 0.98 2.05 -28.44
N SER A 124 1.63 2.71 -27.46
CA SER A 124 3.09 2.76 -27.39
C SER A 124 3.72 1.45 -26.90
N GLN A 125 2.92 0.55 -26.30
CA GLN A 125 3.42 -0.68 -25.67
C GLN A 125 3.10 -1.95 -26.45
N THR A 126 2.11 -1.93 -27.34
CA THR A 126 1.69 -3.10 -28.12
C THR A 126 1.16 -2.67 -29.48
N VAL A 127 1.28 -3.57 -30.43
CA VAL A 127 0.71 -3.43 -31.81
C VAL A 127 -0.53 -4.30 -32.02
N ASP A 128 -0.88 -5.15 -31.02
CA ASP A 128 -2.05 -6.01 -31.08
C ASP A 128 -3.34 -5.18 -30.95
N PRO A 129 -4.20 -5.13 -32.01
CA PRO A 129 -5.41 -4.31 -31.98
C PRO A 129 -6.40 -4.71 -30.87
N GLN A 130 -6.47 -6.00 -30.51
CA GLN A 130 -7.37 -6.49 -29.48
C GLN A 130 -6.90 -6.04 -28.10
N VAL A 131 -5.61 -6.16 -27.82
CA VAL A 131 -5.00 -5.68 -26.56
C VAL A 131 -5.11 -4.17 -26.45
N ILE A 132 -4.89 -3.42 -27.54
CA ILE A 132 -5.06 -1.96 -27.57
C ILE A 132 -6.50 -1.58 -27.24
N SER A 133 -7.49 -2.23 -27.86
CA SER A 133 -8.91 -1.96 -27.61
C SER A 133 -9.30 -2.22 -26.15
N MET A 134 -8.95 -3.42 -25.64
CA MET A 134 -9.27 -3.82 -24.27
C MET A 134 -8.57 -2.95 -23.22
N GLY A 135 -7.26 -2.72 -23.37
CA GLY A 135 -6.47 -1.91 -22.44
C GLY A 135 -6.91 -0.45 -22.44
N THR A 136 -7.21 0.11 -23.62
CA THR A 136 -7.71 1.50 -23.73
C THR A 136 -9.06 1.64 -23.05
N SER A 137 -9.98 0.72 -23.28
CA SER A 137 -11.33 0.76 -22.68
C SER A 137 -11.25 0.64 -21.17
N TYR A 138 -10.50 -0.33 -20.65
CA TYR A 138 -10.32 -0.56 -19.23
C TYR A 138 -9.70 0.65 -18.52
N LEU A 139 -8.54 1.09 -18.99
CA LEU A 139 -7.81 2.18 -18.34
C LEU A 139 -8.57 3.51 -18.45
N ARG A 140 -9.28 3.75 -19.56
CA ARG A 140 -10.10 4.95 -19.71
C ARG A 140 -11.22 5.01 -18.67
N ILE A 141 -11.93 3.90 -18.43
CA ILE A 141 -12.97 3.81 -17.39
C ILE A 141 -12.36 4.10 -16.03
N CYS A 142 -11.25 3.44 -15.70
CA CYS A 142 -10.57 3.63 -14.41
C CYS A 142 -10.09 5.07 -14.21
N CYS A 143 -9.57 5.74 -15.22
CA CYS A 143 -9.08 7.12 -15.13
C CYS A 143 -10.22 8.14 -15.07
N ILE A 144 -11.27 7.97 -15.86
CA ILE A 144 -12.41 8.91 -15.89
C ILE A 144 -13.19 8.85 -14.57
N ILE A 145 -13.33 7.65 -13.98
CA ILE A 145 -14.04 7.47 -12.71
C ILE A 145 -13.06 7.35 -11.53
N SER A 146 -11.83 7.83 -11.68
CA SER A 146 -10.78 7.74 -10.66
C SER A 146 -11.11 8.50 -9.36
N MET A 147 -12.12 9.34 -9.35
CA MET A 147 -12.61 9.96 -8.11
C MET A 147 -12.89 8.90 -7.02
N GLY A 148 -13.37 7.73 -7.38
CA GLY A 148 -13.61 6.64 -6.43
C GLY A 148 -12.33 6.27 -5.66
N ILE A 149 -11.28 5.87 -6.32
CA ILE A 149 -10.03 5.43 -5.67
C ILE A 149 -9.30 6.57 -4.95
N ILE A 150 -9.32 7.79 -5.50
CA ILE A 150 -8.62 8.94 -4.93
C ILE A 150 -9.29 9.37 -3.63
N PHE A 151 -10.60 9.63 -3.67
CA PHE A 151 -11.32 10.08 -2.48
C PHE A 151 -11.50 8.95 -1.45
N PHE A 152 -11.63 7.68 -1.89
CA PHE A 152 -11.53 6.52 -0.99
C PHE A 152 -10.27 6.60 -0.13
N SER A 153 -9.10 6.71 -0.78
CA SER A 153 -7.81 6.77 -0.08
C SER A 153 -7.73 7.95 0.91
N LEU A 154 -8.26 9.10 0.55
CA LEU A 154 -8.25 10.28 1.42
C LEU A 154 -9.19 10.13 2.63
N PHE A 155 -10.45 9.73 2.41
CA PHE A 155 -11.39 9.54 3.51
C PHE A 155 -10.98 8.40 4.44
N GLU A 156 -10.40 7.33 3.90
CA GLU A 156 -9.79 6.27 4.69
C GLU A 156 -8.76 6.85 5.67
N LYS A 157 -7.82 7.64 5.17
CA LYS A 157 -6.75 8.22 5.98
C LYS A 157 -7.24 9.31 6.95
N LEU A 158 -8.28 10.07 6.60
CA LEU A 158 -8.93 11.02 7.51
C LEU A 158 -9.61 10.30 8.70
N LEU A 159 -10.26 9.15 8.47
CA LEU A 159 -10.85 8.34 9.52
C LEU A 159 -9.79 7.66 10.39
N GLN A 160 -8.71 7.17 9.79
CA GLN A 160 -7.60 6.58 10.53
C GLN A 160 -6.90 7.60 11.43
N ALA A 161 -6.71 8.84 10.96
CA ALA A 161 -6.08 9.92 11.74
C ALA A 161 -6.85 10.28 13.03
N THR A 162 -8.15 10.04 13.04
CA THR A 162 -9.04 10.28 14.21
C THR A 162 -9.29 9.02 15.05
N GLY A 163 -8.57 7.93 14.78
CA GLY A 163 -8.71 6.67 15.52
C GLY A 163 -9.91 5.80 15.10
N ARG A 164 -10.54 6.10 13.97
CA ARG A 164 -11.75 5.41 13.46
C ARG A 164 -11.43 4.37 12.38
N SER A 165 -10.36 3.60 12.58
CA SER A 165 -9.90 2.59 11.63
C SER A 165 -10.93 1.50 11.33
N LEU A 166 -11.78 1.13 12.28
CA LEU A 166 -12.86 0.17 12.04
C LEU A 166 -13.81 0.65 10.93
N TYR A 167 -14.17 1.93 10.94
CA TYR A 167 -15.06 2.49 9.93
C TYR A 167 -14.37 2.60 8.56
N SER A 168 -13.06 2.87 8.53
CA SER A 168 -12.31 2.83 7.27
C SER A 168 -12.29 1.41 6.69
N THR A 169 -12.11 0.40 7.53
CA THR A 169 -12.17 -1.01 7.13
C THR A 169 -13.56 -1.42 6.63
N ILE A 170 -14.63 -1.02 7.33
CA ILE A 170 -16.01 -1.31 6.88
C ILE A 170 -16.27 -0.74 5.48
N GLY A 171 -15.85 0.51 5.22
CA GLY A 171 -16.00 1.12 3.90
C GLY A 171 -15.22 0.37 2.80
N GLN A 172 -14.00 -0.04 3.10
CA GLN A 172 -13.18 -0.83 2.16
C GLN A 172 -13.78 -2.21 1.88
N VAL A 173 -14.20 -2.92 2.93
CA VAL A 173 -14.83 -4.26 2.81
C VAL A 173 -16.10 -4.16 1.98
N ALA A 174 -16.95 -3.17 2.22
CA ALA A 174 -18.19 -2.98 1.46
C ALA A 174 -17.92 -2.80 -0.04
N GLY A 175 -16.94 -1.97 -0.40
CA GLY A 175 -16.57 -1.80 -1.80
C GLY A 175 -15.97 -3.05 -2.44
N ALA A 176 -15.12 -3.79 -1.70
CA ALA A 176 -14.55 -5.04 -2.17
C ALA A 176 -15.64 -6.11 -2.40
N VAL A 177 -16.61 -6.22 -1.50
CA VAL A 177 -17.76 -7.14 -1.64
C VAL A 177 -18.60 -6.77 -2.85
N VAL A 178 -18.91 -5.49 -3.04
CA VAL A 178 -19.66 -5.01 -4.21
C VAL A 178 -18.91 -5.35 -5.51
N ASN A 179 -17.60 -5.12 -5.55
CA ASN A 179 -16.80 -5.46 -6.71
C ASN A 179 -16.81 -6.97 -7.00
N ILE A 180 -16.53 -7.84 -6.02
CA ILE A 180 -16.54 -9.30 -6.16
C ILE A 180 -17.90 -9.82 -6.68
N ILE A 181 -19.00 -9.20 -6.25
CA ILE A 181 -20.34 -9.57 -6.72
C ILE A 181 -20.57 -9.09 -8.16
N LEU A 182 -20.12 -7.88 -8.50
CA LEU A 182 -20.36 -7.29 -9.82
C LEU A 182 -19.42 -7.87 -10.89
N ASP A 183 -18.23 -8.31 -10.55
CA ASP A 183 -17.27 -8.88 -11.50
C ASP A 183 -17.90 -9.99 -12.37
N PRO A 184 -18.40 -11.11 -11.83
CA PRO A 184 -18.99 -12.15 -12.65
C PRO A 184 -20.25 -11.69 -13.38
N ILE A 185 -21.03 -10.78 -12.80
CA ILE A 185 -22.26 -10.25 -13.40
C ILE A 185 -21.94 -9.44 -14.67
N MET A 186 -20.94 -8.57 -14.58
CA MET A 186 -20.60 -7.64 -15.64
C MET A 186 -19.60 -8.23 -16.65
N ILE A 187 -18.68 -9.08 -16.21
CA ILE A 187 -17.71 -9.74 -17.09
C ILE A 187 -18.41 -10.77 -17.99
N TYR A 188 -19.24 -11.65 -17.39
CA TYR A 188 -19.85 -12.79 -18.10
C TYR A 188 -21.29 -12.52 -18.59
N GLY A 189 -21.90 -11.43 -18.17
CA GLY A 189 -23.27 -11.09 -18.54
C GLY A 189 -24.30 -12.01 -17.86
N ILE A 190 -24.58 -11.76 -16.57
CA ILE A 190 -25.56 -12.55 -15.83
C ILE A 190 -26.86 -11.75 -15.66
N GLY A 191 -28.00 -12.38 -15.95
CA GLY A 191 -29.31 -11.78 -15.83
C GLY A 191 -29.56 -10.70 -16.92
N PRO A 192 -30.02 -9.49 -16.57
CA PRO A 192 -30.32 -8.43 -17.52
C PRO A 192 -29.07 -7.68 -18.01
N VAL A 193 -27.89 -7.97 -17.45
CA VAL A 193 -26.63 -7.29 -17.76
C VAL A 193 -25.98 -7.97 -18.95
N PRO A 194 -25.61 -7.24 -20.03
CA PRO A 194 -24.91 -7.82 -21.17
C PRO A 194 -23.48 -8.23 -20.79
N GLU A 195 -22.91 -9.19 -21.52
CA GLU A 195 -21.50 -9.56 -21.36
C GLU A 195 -20.60 -8.39 -21.79
N MET A 196 -19.83 -7.85 -20.84
CA MET A 196 -18.98 -6.67 -21.06
C MET A 196 -17.48 -7.01 -21.04
N GLY A 197 -17.11 -8.24 -20.70
CA GLY A 197 -15.73 -8.68 -20.64
C GLY A 197 -14.84 -7.77 -19.78
N VAL A 198 -13.70 -7.35 -20.33
CA VAL A 198 -12.73 -6.47 -19.64
C VAL A 198 -13.33 -5.14 -19.20
N GLN A 199 -14.27 -4.58 -19.95
CA GLN A 199 -14.97 -3.35 -19.53
C GLN A 199 -15.83 -3.60 -18.31
N GLY A 200 -16.46 -4.78 -18.22
CA GLY A 200 -17.23 -5.20 -17.04
C GLY A 200 -16.38 -5.22 -15.77
N ALA A 201 -15.15 -5.77 -15.84
CA ALA A 201 -14.21 -5.73 -14.75
C ALA A 201 -13.84 -4.30 -14.34
N ALA A 202 -13.60 -3.40 -15.32
CA ALA A 202 -13.34 -1.98 -15.02
C ALA A 202 -14.51 -1.30 -14.31
N TYR A 203 -15.73 -1.50 -14.80
CA TYR A 203 -16.93 -0.93 -14.15
C TYR A 203 -17.16 -1.50 -12.76
N ALA A 204 -17.03 -2.81 -12.56
CA ALA A 204 -17.17 -3.43 -11.25
C ALA A 204 -16.17 -2.84 -10.24
N THR A 205 -14.91 -2.67 -10.66
CA THR A 205 -13.86 -2.06 -9.85
C THR A 205 -14.22 -0.62 -9.45
N VAL A 206 -14.55 0.23 -10.42
CA VAL A 206 -14.83 1.65 -10.11
C VAL A 206 -16.12 1.83 -9.31
N ILE A 207 -17.14 1.00 -9.52
CA ILE A 207 -18.37 1.02 -8.73
C ILE A 207 -18.06 0.64 -7.28
N GLY A 208 -17.28 -0.42 -7.05
CA GLY A 208 -16.83 -0.79 -5.70
C GLY A 208 -16.09 0.34 -5.00
N GLN A 209 -15.18 1.02 -5.70
CA GLN A 209 -14.43 2.17 -5.18
C GLN A 209 -15.35 3.36 -4.86
N VAL A 210 -16.35 3.65 -5.70
CA VAL A 210 -17.33 4.70 -5.45
C VAL A 210 -18.20 4.37 -4.24
N VAL A 211 -18.66 3.13 -4.10
CA VAL A 211 -19.42 2.68 -2.92
C VAL A 211 -18.58 2.87 -1.65
N SER A 212 -17.31 2.43 -1.65
CA SER A 212 -16.40 2.70 -0.54
C SER A 212 -16.30 4.19 -0.22
N THR A 213 -16.08 5.02 -1.25
CA THR A 213 -15.95 6.48 -1.10
C THR A 213 -17.18 7.09 -0.47
N VAL A 214 -18.37 6.73 -0.95
CA VAL A 214 -19.64 7.26 -0.41
C VAL A 214 -19.83 6.87 1.05
N LEU A 215 -19.57 5.60 1.40
CA LEU A 215 -19.66 5.15 2.80
C LEU A 215 -18.66 5.86 3.70
N LEU A 216 -17.40 5.98 3.27
CA LEU A 216 -16.36 6.66 4.04
C LEU A 216 -16.63 8.16 4.17
N PHE A 217 -17.16 8.79 3.14
CA PHE A 217 -17.64 10.20 3.20
C PHE A 217 -18.73 10.35 4.26
N ILE A 218 -19.73 9.45 4.26
CA ILE A 218 -20.81 9.48 5.26
C ILE A 218 -20.24 9.30 6.68
N PHE A 219 -19.33 8.36 6.87
CA PHE A 219 -18.65 8.14 8.16
C PHE A 219 -17.80 9.34 8.55
N HIS A 220 -17.07 9.93 7.60
CA HIS A 220 -16.29 11.13 7.84
C HIS A 220 -17.16 12.30 8.34
N MET A 221 -18.27 12.58 7.65
CA MET A 221 -19.17 13.67 8.02
C MET A 221 -19.90 13.44 9.34
N LYS A 222 -20.24 12.18 9.66
CA LYS A 222 -20.99 11.87 10.90
C LYS A 222 -20.10 11.71 12.12
N LEU A 223 -18.89 11.20 11.95
CA LEU A 223 -18.04 10.77 13.07
C LEU A 223 -16.88 11.72 13.35
N ASN A 224 -16.27 12.33 12.34
CA ASN A 224 -15.13 13.22 12.51
C ASN A 224 -15.59 14.61 12.96
N LYS A 225 -16.07 14.71 14.20
CA LYS A 225 -16.56 15.97 14.80
C LYS A 225 -15.47 16.79 15.49
N GLU A 226 -14.23 16.29 15.50
CA GLU A 226 -13.09 16.95 16.17
C GLU A 226 -12.64 18.22 15.44
N PHE A 227 -13.08 18.43 14.23
CA PHE A 227 -12.78 19.62 13.44
C PHE A 227 -13.98 20.01 12.55
N GLU A 228 -14.02 21.27 12.15
CA GLU A 228 -15.11 21.77 11.31
C GLU A 228 -14.95 21.32 9.86
N HIS A 229 -16.06 20.98 9.23
CA HIS A 229 -16.17 20.67 7.82
C HIS A 229 -16.72 21.86 7.04
N GLY A 230 -16.37 21.97 5.77
CA GLY A 230 -16.96 22.96 4.88
C GLY A 230 -16.02 23.45 3.78
N ALA A 231 -16.62 24.00 2.71
CA ALA A 231 -15.91 24.49 1.54
C ALA A 231 -14.88 25.60 1.86
N LYS A 232 -15.11 26.36 2.95
CA LYS A 232 -14.16 27.41 3.40
C LYS A 232 -12.78 26.86 3.74
N TYR A 233 -12.70 25.58 4.17
CA TYR A 233 -11.44 24.91 4.53
C TYR A 233 -10.74 24.28 3.32
N MET A 234 -11.41 24.17 2.17
CA MET A 234 -10.82 23.66 0.92
C MET A 234 -10.01 24.73 0.17
N LYS A 235 -9.99 25.99 0.65
CA LYS A 235 -9.13 27.01 0.06
C LYS A 235 -7.68 26.56 0.14
N PRO A 236 -6.93 26.54 -0.97
CA PRO A 236 -5.54 26.08 -0.99
C PRO A 236 -4.67 26.94 -0.08
N ASP A 237 -3.96 26.25 0.82
CA ASP A 237 -2.99 26.84 1.74
C ASP A 237 -1.62 26.18 1.45
N ALA A 238 -0.72 26.95 0.81
CA ALA A 238 0.56 26.44 0.37
C ALA A 238 1.40 25.89 1.53
N GLY A 239 1.28 26.44 2.74
CA GLY A 239 1.97 25.94 3.92
C GLY A 239 1.49 24.54 4.29
N ILE A 240 0.19 24.33 4.33
CA ILE A 240 -0.43 23.03 4.64
C ILE A 240 -0.12 22.00 3.55
N ILE A 241 -0.22 22.38 2.29
CA ILE A 241 0.11 21.51 1.15
C ILE A 241 1.57 21.06 1.23
N LYS A 242 2.49 21.98 1.53
CA LYS A 242 3.91 21.66 1.74
C LYS A 242 4.12 20.70 2.90
N GLU A 243 3.43 20.90 4.03
CA GLU A 243 3.49 19.97 5.17
C GLU A 243 2.95 18.59 4.81
N ILE A 244 1.85 18.48 4.06
CA ILE A 244 1.30 17.20 3.58
C ILE A 244 2.31 16.47 2.69
N TYR A 245 2.89 17.15 1.70
CA TYR A 245 3.81 16.52 0.76
C TYR A 245 5.24 16.35 1.29
N ALA A 246 5.62 17.00 2.39
CA ALA A 246 6.87 16.68 3.08
C ALA A 246 6.93 15.22 3.54
N ILE A 247 5.78 14.60 3.81
CA ILE A 247 5.63 13.19 4.15
C ILE A 247 5.04 12.41 2.96
N GLY A 248 4.05 12.98 2.30
CA GLY A 248 3.30 12.34 1.24
C GLY A 248 4.12 12.04 -0.01
N LEU A 249 4.96 12.96 -0.47
CA LEU A 249 5.80 12.74 -1.66
C LEU A 249 6.83 11.62 -1.45
N PRO A 250 7.58 11.58 -0.34
CA PRO A 250 8.39 10.41 0.01
C PRO A 250 7.61 9.09 0.00
N ALA A 251 6.38 9.09 0.49
CA ALA A 251 5.54 7.89 0.50
C ALA A 251 5.09 7.46 -0.91
N ILE A 252 4.76 8.42 -1.80
CA ILE A 252 4.46 8.17 -3.22
C ILE A 252 5.66 7.50 -3.90
N ILE A 253 6.85 8.06 -3.73
CA ILE A 253 8.08 7.53 -4.34
C ILE A 253 8.37 6.13 -3.79
N ALA A 254 8.26 5.92 -2.47
CA ALA A 254 8.46 4.63 -1.84
C ALA A 254 7.54 3.53 -2.42
N GLN A 255 6.28 3.88 -2.70
CA GLN A 255 5.32 2.95 -3.30
C GLN A 255 5.68 2.62 -4.76
N ALA A 256 6.12 3.61 -5.54
CA ALA A 256 6.54 3.41 -6.92
C ALA A 256 7.82 2.54 -7.03
N LEU A 257 8.74 2.67 -6.07
CA LEU A 257 9.97 1.87 -6.04
C LEU A 257 9.72 0.37 -5.94
N MET A 258 8.62 -0.08 -5.31
CA MET A 258 8.26 -1.51 -5.23
C MET A 258 8.07 -2.11 -6.63
N SER A 259 7.39 -1.40 -7.52
CA SER A 259 7.17 -1.87 -8.90
C SER A 259 8.48 -1.90 -9.70
N ILE A 260 9.34 -0.90 -9.52
CA ILE A 260 10.66 -0.86 -10.18
C ILE A 260 11.52 -2.03 -9.72
N MET A 261 11.53 -2.33 -8.42
CA MET A 261 12.29 -3.44 -7.86
C MET A 261 11.87 -4.78 -8.47
N VAL A 262 10.56 -5.04 -8.53
CA VAL A 262 10.05 -6.29 -9.12
C VAL A 262 10.42 -6.40 -10.60
N TYR A 263 10.28 -5.31 -11.35
CA TYR A 263 10.64 -5.29 -12.77
C TYR A 263 12.13 -5.62 -12.99
N VAL A 264 13.03 -4.95 -12.27
CA VAL A 264 14.48 -5.16 -12.42
C VAL A 264 14.89 -6.57 -11.92
N MET A 265 14.28 -7.06 -10.84
CA MET A 265 14.52 -8.45 -10.39
C MET A 265 14.14 -9.48 -11.46
N ASN A 266 13.03 -9.27 -12.16
CA ASN A 266 12.64 -10.13 -13.29
C ASN A 266 13.66 -10.06 -14.44
N LEU A 267 14.26 -8.89 -14.72
CA LEU A 267 15.35 -8.78 -15.68
C LEU A 267 16.61 -9.52 -15.24
N ILE A 268 16.97 -9.42 -13.96
CA ILE A 268 18.12 -10.13 -13.38
C ILE A 268 17.93 -11.65 -13.50
N LEU A 269 16.71 -12.15 -13.27
CA LEU A 269 16.37 -13.58 -13.32
C LEU A 269 16.07 -14.11 -14.71
N LYS A 270 16.07 -13.26 -15.76
CA LYS A 270 15.71 -13.63 -17.13
C LYS A 270 16.52 -14.82 -17.69
N PHE A 271 17.74 -15.06 -17.17
CA PHE A 271 18.57 -16.19 -17.60
C PHE A 271 18.04 -17.55 -17.15
N SER A 272 17.13 -17.62 -16.17
CA SER A 272 16.50 -18.84 -15.68
C SER A 272 14.98 -18.67 -15.59
N PRO A 273 14.20 -19.05 -16.61
CA PRO A 273 12.75 -18.91 -16.62
C PRO A 273 12.06 -19.55 -15.42
N SER A 274 12.56 -20.72 -14.97
CA SER A 274 12.03 -21.40 -13.77
C SER A 274 12.27 -20.61 -12.50
N ALA A 275 13.45 -19.96 -12.33
CA ALA A 275 13.72 -19.10 -11.19
C ALA A 275 12.89 -17.81 -11.25
N GLN A 276 12.69 -17.24 -12.43
CA GLN A 276 11.85 -16.07 -12.62
C GLN A 276 10.39 -16.37 -12.27
N THR A 277 9.85 -17.50 -12.70
CA THR A 277 8.51 -17.96 -12.31
C THR A 277 8.41 -18.19 -10.82
N ALA A 278 9.40 -18.86 -10.21
CA ALA A 278 9.46 -19.08 -8.77
C ALA A 278 9.43 -17.78 -7.98
N TYR A 279 10.20 -16.78 -8.41
CA TYR A 279 10.19 -15.45 -7.79
C TYR A 279 8.81 -14.78 -7.88
N GLY A 280 8.16 -14.82 -9.04
CA GLY A 280 6.83 -14.25 -9.23
C GLY A 280 5.77 -14.89 -8.33
N LEU A 281 5.81 -16.22 -8.16
CA LEU A 281 4.93 -16.96 -7.25
C LEU A 281 5.23 -16.62 -5.78
N PHE A 282 6.52 -16.62 -5.41
CA PHE A 282 6.95 -16.26 -4.08
C PHE A 282 6.55 -14.82 -3.72
N TYR A 283 6.69 -13.88 -4.65
CA TYR A 283 6.35 -12.47 -4.42
C TYR A 283 4.89 -12.28 -4.00
N LYS A 284 3.96 -13.10 -4.50
CA LYS A 284 2.57 -13.09 -4.06
C LYS A 284 2.42 -13.48 -2.59
N VAL A 285 3.17 -14.49 -2.13
CA VAL A 285 3.21 -14.89 -0.72
C VAL A 285 3.83 -13.79 0.13
N GLN A 286 4.95 -13.24 -0.30
CA GLN A 286 5.63 -12.15 0.37
C GLN A 286 4.73 -10.91 0.53
N GLN A 287 4.02 -10.52 -0.52
CA GLN A 287 3.08 -9.40 -0.45
C GLN A 287 1.99 -9.63 0.59
N PHE A 288 1.41 -10.83 0.63
CA PHE A 288 0.40 -11.15 1.63
C PHE A 288 0.94 -10.99 3.06
N VAL A 289 2.14 -11.52 3.33
CA VAL A 289 2.77 -11.38 4.65
C VAL A 289 3.10 -9.93 4.98
N LEU A 290 3.67 -9.18 4.02
CA LEU A 290 4.03 -7.77 4.23
C LEU A 290 2.81 -6.85 4.37
N PHE A 291 1.67 -7.19 3.78
CA PHE A 291 0.44 -6.42 3.96
C PHE A 291 -0.03 -6.41 5.41
N LEU A 292 0.26 -7.45 6.19
CA LEU A 292 0.02 -7.45 7.64
C LEU A 292 0.85 -6.36 8.33
N ALA A 293 2.13 -6.23 7.94
CA ALA A 293 3.00 -5.17 8.45
C ALA A 293 2.56 -3.77 7.99
N PHE A 294 2.13 -3.62 6.74
CA PHE A 294 1.60 -2.34 6.23
C PHE A 294 0.31 -1.93 6.95
N GLY A 295 -0.58 -2.88 7.23
CA GLY A 295 -1.78 -2.60 8.02
C GLY A 295 -1.44 -2.09 9.42
N LEU A 296 -0.47 -2.70 10.10
CA LEU A 296 -0.05 -2.24 11.42
C LEU A 296 0.71 -0.91 11.36
N ARG A 297 1.55 -0.66 10.34
CA ARG A 297 2.19 0.63 10.09
C ARG A 297 1.15 1.76 10.00
N ASP A 298 0.05 1.50 9.33
CA ASP A 298 -1.02 2.49 9.17
C ASP A 298 -1.71 2.83 10.49
N ALA A 299 -1.65 1.95 11.50
CA ALA A 299 -2.05 2.25 12.89
C ALA A 299 -0.95 2.97 13.67
N ILE A 300 0.31 2.57 13.51
CA ILE A 300 1.48 3.18 14.16
C ILE A 300 1.55 4.68 13.85
N THR A 301 1.38 5.05 12.58
CA THR A 301 1.55 6.44 12.11
C THR A 301 0.63 7.42 12.84
N PRO A 302 -0.71 7.30 12.85
CA PRO A 302 -1.57 8.26 13.52
C PRO A 302 -1.43 8.24 15.04
N ILE A 303 -1.18 7.08 15.66
CA ILE A 303 -1.02 6.96 17.11
C ILE A 303 0.21 7.76 17.59
N ILE A 304 1.34 7.58 16.93
CA ILE A 304 2.58 8.29 17.28
C ILE A 304 2.48 9.77 16.88
N ALA A 305 1.90 10.10 15.72
CA ALA A 305 1.74 11.49 15.29
C ALA A 305 0.84 12.29 16.24
N PHE A 306 -0.25 11.69 16.72
CA PHE A 306 -1.12 12.29 17.72
C PHE A 306 -0.38 12.51 19.04
N ALA A 307 0.34 11.49 19.53
CA ALA A 307 1.14 11.59 20.76
C ALA A 307 2.25 12.64 20.63
N TYR A 308 2.86 12.78 19.45
CA TYR A 308 3.83 13.81 19.15
C TYR A 308 3.20 15.21 19.17
N GLY A 309 2.00 15.36 18.60
CA GLY A 309 1.22 16.59 18.69
C GLY A 309 0.90 17.00 20.13
N MET A 310 0.57 16.03 20.99
CA MET A 310 0.34 16.26 22.43
C MET A 310 1.61 16.59 23.24
N GLY A 311 2.80 16.41 22.66
CA GLY A 311 4.05 16.51 23.41
C GLY A 311 4.30 15.37 24.41
N SER A 312 3.56 14.24 24.31
CA SER A 312 3.65 13.14 25.28
C SER A 312 4.77 12.17 24.92
N LYS A 313 5.94 12.38 25.51
CA LYS A 313 7.14 11.54 25.37
C LYS A 313 6.86 10.07 25.71
N LYS A 314 6.09 9.81 26.76
CA LYS A 314 5.73 8.44 27.18
C LYS A 314 4.92 7.74 26.11
N ARG A 315 3.85 8.36 25.59
CA ARG A 315 2.99 7.76 24.58
C ARG A 315 3.73 7.51 23.25
N ILE A 316 4.67 8.38 22.88
CA ILE A 316 5.53 8.17 21.70
C ILE A 316 6.40 6.93 21.91
N LYS A 317 7.09 6.82 23.04
CA LYS A 317 7.94 5.65 23.35
C LYS A 317 7.13 4.36 23.41
N ASP A 318 5.95 4.38 24.01
CA ASP A 318 5.03 3.26 24.05
C ASP A 318 4.55 2.88 22.63
N GLY A 319 4.23 3.86 21.79
CA GLY A 319 3.85 3.65 20.38
C GLY A 319 4.96 2.97 19.57
N ILE A 320 6.19 3.43 19.72
CA ILE A 320 7.36 2.82 19.07
C ILE A 320 7.55 1.38 19.57
N LYS A 321 7.54 1.19 20.90
CA LYS A 321 7.73 -0.13 21.52
C LYS A 321 6.68 -1.14 21.07
N TYR A 322 5.40 -0.82 21.23
CA TYR A 322 4.30 -1.74 20.89
C TYR A 322 4.16 -1.92 19.37
N GLY A 323 4.40 -0.87 18.59
CA GLY A 323 4.42 -0.95 17.14
C GLY A 323 5.47 -1.95 16.63
N LEU A 324 6.72 -1.82 17.09
CA LEU A 324 7.79 -2.75 16.72
C LEU A 324 7.53 -4.17 17.26
N MET A 325 7.06 -4.30 18.49
CA MET A 325 6.78 -5.60 19.10
C MET A 325 5.69 -6.36 18.35
N TYR A 326 4.56 -5.72 18.08
CA TYR A 326 3.43 -6.39 17.40
C TYR A 326 3.76 -6.69 15.93
N THR A 327 4.50 -5.79 15.26
CA THR A 327 4.99 -6.09 13.90
C THR A 327 5.92 -7.30 13.91
N SER A 328 6.83 -7.39 14.86
CA SER A 328 7.73 -8.54 14.98
C SER A 328 6.98 -9.85 15.22
N VAL A 329 5.95 -9.84 16.08
CA VAL A 329 5.11 -11.02 16.31
C VAL A 329 4.39 -11.46 15.04
N LEU A 330 3.82 -10.51 14.27
CA LEU A 330 3.17 -10.82 13.00
C LEU A 330 4.15 -11.40 11.97
N MET A 331 5.36 -10.86 11.92
CA MET A 331 6.39 -11.36 10.99
C MET A 331 6.91 -12.72 11.37
N ILE A 332 7.09 -13.01 12.66
CA ILE A 332 7.44 -14.36 13.13
C ILE A 332 6.35 -15.36 12.72
N PHE A 333 5.07 -14.99 12.87
CA PHE A 333 3.97 -15.83 12.39
C PHE A 333 4.03 -16.05 10.88
N GLY A 334 4.34 -15.02 10.09
CA GLY A 334 4.56 -15.13 8.64
C GLY A 334 5.72 -16.06 8.30
N ILE A 335 6.85 -15.98 9.01
CA ILE A 335 7.99 -16.90 8.85
C ILE A 335 7.56 -18.33 9.15
N LEU A 336 6.87 -18.57 10.25
CA LEU A 336 6.45 -19.93 10.63
C LEU A 336 5.54 -20.54 9.56
N ILE A 337 4.58 -19.81 9.02
CA ILE A 337 3.71 -20.30 7.93
C ILE A 337 4.54 -20.66 6.69
N THR A 338 5.45 -19.80 6.28
CA THR A 338 6.25 -19.99 5.07
C THR A 338 7.29 -21.13 5.22
N GLU A 339 7.83 -21.32 6.42
CA GLU A 339 8.80 -22.40 6.71
C GLU A 339 8.14 -23.78 6.93
N ILE A 340 6.94 -23.81 7.52
CA ILE A 340 6.24 -25.08 7.78
C ILE A 340 5.58 -25.62 6.52
N PHE A 341 5.00 -24.73 5.67
CA PHE A 341 4.18 -25.11 4.54
C PHE A 341 4.74 -24.78 3.13
N PRO A 342 6.07 -24.75 2.87
CA PRO A 342 6.59 -24.33 1.57
C PRO A 342 6.15 -25.27 0.44
N SER A 343 6.09 -26.58 0.71
CA SER A 343 5.65 -27.59 -0.25
C SER A 343 4.15 -27.51 -0.56
N SER A 344 3.33 -27.16 0.43
CA SER A 344 1.89 -26.96 0.26
C SER A 344 1.62 -25.74 -0.61
N PHE A 345 2.33 -24.63 -0.41
CA PHE A 345 2.24 -23.47 -1.29
C PHE A 345 2.71 -23.76 -2.71
N ALA A 346 3.80 -24.54 -2.87
CA ALA A 346 4.27 -24.95 -4.19
C ALA A 346 3.23 -25.79 -4.94
N THR A 347 2.48 -26.62 -4.24
CA THR A 347 1.37 -27.40 -4.82
C THR A 347 0.16 -26.50 -5.12
N LEU A 348 -0.21 -25.62 -4.20
CA LEU A 348 -1.33 -24.67 -4.36
C LEU A 348 -1.14 -23.77 -5.58
N PHE A 349 0.07 -23.28 -5.81
CA PHE A 349 0.41 -22.43 -6.95
C PHE A 349 0.78 -23.19 -8.23
N ASN A 350 0.71 -24.53 -8.20
CA ASN A 350 1.09 -25.40 -9.31
C ASN A 350 2.46 -25.03 -9.89
N ALA A 351 3.48 -24.96 -9.02
CA ALA A 351 4.80 -24.45 -9.36
C ALA A 351 5.57 -25.26 -10.41
N GLY A 352 5.12 -26.49 -10.75
CA GLY A 352 5.66 -27.32 -11.83
C GLY A 352 7.20 -27.45 -11.79
N SER A 353 7.86 -27.12 -12.89
CA SER A 353 9.32 -27.12 -13.01
C SER A 353 10.05 -26.09 -12.14
N SER A 354 9.33 -25.10 -11.59
CA SER A 354 9.86 -24.05 -10.73
C SER A 354 9.80 -24.40 -9.24
N ARG A 355 9.30 -25.60 -8.88
CA ARG A 355 9.02 -26.02 -7.51
C ARG A 355 10.23 -25.91 -6.57
N GLU A 356 11.39 -26.39 -6.98
CA GLU A 356 12.61 -26.37 -6.15
C GLU A 356 13.08 -24.94 -5.90
N TYR A 357 13.09 -24.12 -6.95
CA TYR A 357 13.44 -22.69 -6.82
C TYR A 357 12.46 -21.93 -5.93
N PHE A 358 11.17 -22.27 -6.04
CA PHE A 358 10.13 -21.67 -5.21
C PHE A 358 10.27 -22.04 -3.73
N ILE A 359 10.50 -23.33 -3.41
CA ILE A 359 10.73 -23.78 -2.05
C ILE A 359 12.02 -23.14 -1.48
N GLY A 360 13.08 -23.04 -2.31
CA GLY A 360 14.31 -22.35 -1.93
C GLY A 360 14.07 -20.87 -1.63
N ALA A 361 13.31 -20.18 -2.47
CA ALA A 361 12.90 -18.79 -2.23
C ALA A 361 12.09 -18.66 -0.94
N MET A 362 11.09 -19.52 -0.72
CA MET A 362 10.26 -19.54 0.49
C MET A 362 11.14 -19.62 1.76
N ARG A 363 12.09 -20.56 1.81
CA ARG A 363 12.92 -20.77 2.99
C ARG A 363 13.97 -19.69 3.22
N ILE A 364 14.60 -19.19 2.16
CA ILE A 364 15.69 -18.20 2.31
C ILE A 364 15.14 -16.81 2.49
N ILE A 365 14.16 -16.39 1.66
CA ILE A 365 13.67 -15.02 1.71
C ILE A 365 12.78 -14.79 2.93
N SER A 366 12.06 -15.82 3.42
CA SER A 366 11.21 -15.69 4.63
C SER A 366 11.99 -15.23 5.87
N ILE A 367 13.29 -15.58 5.96
CA ILE A 367 14.17 -15.10 7.03
C ILE A 367 14.20 -13.57 7.10
N SER A 368 14.05 -12.91 5.94
CA SER A 368 14.03 -11.46 5.86
C SER A 368 12.76 -10.82 6.44
N PHE A 369 11.65 -11.56 6.61
CA PHE A 369 10.36 -10.97 6.96
C PHE A 369 10.38 -10.19 8.27
N ILE A 370 11.11 -10.66 9.29
CA ILE A 370 11.21 -9.94 10.55
C ILE A 370 11.87 -8.57 10.34
N PHE A 371 12.96 -8.50 9.59
CA PHE A 371 13.66 -7.25 9.30
C PHE A 371 12.82 -6.35 8.38
N ALA A 372 12.17 -6.95 7.37
CA ALA A 372 11.27 -6.23 6.47
C ALA A 372 10.09 -5.61 7.22
N GLY A 373 9.46 -6.34 8.14
CA GLY A 373 8.40 -5.81 8.99
C GLY A 373 8.87 -4.68 9.90
N ILE A 374 10.03 -4.82 10.54
CA ILE A 374 10.63 -3.76 11.35
C ILE A 374 10.91 -2.51 10.49
N ASN A 375 11.44 -2.67 9.27
CA ASN A 375 11.66 -1.57 8.34
C ASN A 375 10.35 -0.88 7.95
N VAL A 376 9.27 -1.64 7.74
CA VAL A 376 7.93 -1.09 7.47
C VAL A 376 7.40 -0.31 8.68
N ALA A 377 7.59 -0.83 9.90
CA ALA A 377 7.22 -0.12 11.13
C ALA A 377 8.03 1.17 11.30
N TYR A 378 9.34 1.15 11.01
CA TYR A 378 10.19 2.35 11.01
C TYR A 378 9.65 3.43 10.07
N GLN A 379 9.19 3.06 8.86
CA GLN A 379 8.59 4.04 7.95
C GLN A 379 7.39 4.75 8.58
N GLY A 380 6.50 4.02 9.25
CA GLY A 380 5.36 4.62 9.96
C GLY A 380 5.78 5.52 11.11
N ILE A 381 6.78 5.12 11.88
CA ILE A 381 7.33 5.93 12.99
C ILE A 381 7.96 7.22 12.46
N TYR A 382 8.76 7.14 11.38
CA TYR A 382 9.37 8.32 10.78
C TYR A 382 8.33 9.29 10.23
N GLN A 383 7.35 8.78 9.47
CA GLN A 383 6.24 9.59 8.94
C GLN A 383 5.47 10.31 10.05
N ALA A 384 5.24 9.63 11.18
CA ALA A 384 4.60 10.22 12.36
C ALA A 384 5.41 11.34 13.03
N LEU A 385 6.72 11.25 12.95
CA LEU A 385 7.67 12.20 13.56
C LEU A 385 8.28 13.17 12.53
N ASP A 386 7.60 13.47 11.42
CA ASP A 386 8.08 14.33 10.32
C ASP A 386 9.41 13.88 9.70
N GLY A 387 9.67 12.58 9.68
CA GLY A 387 10.85 11.97 9.07
C GLY A 387 10.53 11.37 7.69
N GLY A 388 9.88 12.12 6.80
CA GLY A 388 9.53 11.66 5.46
C GLY A 388 10.77 11.25 4.65
N MET A 389 11.87 11.99 4.76
CA MET A 389 13.12 11.67 4.07
C MET A 389 13.78 10.39 4.61
N GLU A 390 13.79 10.18 5.92
CA GLU A 390 14.28 8.95 6.52
C GLU A 390 13.46 7.74 6.05
N SER A 391 12.13 7.89 5.96
CA SER A 391 11.23 6.87 5.40
C SER A 391 11.58 6.56 3.94
N LEU A 392 11.85 7.58 3.11
CA LEU A 392 12.23 7.42 1.72
C LEU A 392 13.60 6.74 1.57
N ILE A 393 14.59 7.14 2.36
CA ILE A 393 15.94 6.55 2.32
C ILE A 393 15.86 5.05 2.63
N ILE A 394 15.13 4.64 3.66
CA ILE A 394 14.94 3.22 3.95
C ILE A 394 14.29 2.49 2.77
N SER A 395 13.29 3.08 2.13
CA SER A 395 12.64 2.49 0.95
C SER A 395 13.63 2.36 -0.23
N LEU A 396 14.45 3.38 -0.48
CA LEU A 396 15.48 3.35 -1.52
C LEU A 396 16.52 2.26 -1.26
N LEU A 397 17.01 2.14 -0.03
CA LEU A 397 17.97 1.10 0.35
C LEU A 397 17.39 -0.31 0.12
N ARG A 398 16.17 -0.55 0.56
CA ARG A 398 15.51 -1.85 0.47
C ARG A 398 15.14 -2.26 -0.95
N GLN A 399 14.74 -1.32 -1.79
CA GLN A 399 14.10 -1.63 -3.06
C GLN A 399 14.97 -1.34 -4.27
N LEU A 400 16.04 -0.56 -4.11
CA LEU A 400 16.88 -0.17 -5.22
C LEU A 400 18.37 -0.32 -4.91
N VAL A 401 18.86 0.43 -3.91
CA VAL A 401 20.29 0.69 -3.70
C VAL A 401 21.07 -0.54 -3.24
N ILE A 402 20.48 -1.39 -2.41
CA ILE A 402 21.16 -2.59 -1.89
C ILE A 402 20.71 -3.83 -2.64
N ILE A 403 19.40 -4.05 -2.75
CA ILE A 403 18.84 -5.31 -3.28
C ILE A 403 19.26 -5.56 -4.74
N LEU A 404 19.15 -4.56 -5.61
CA LEU A 404 19.38 -4.75 -7.05
C LEU A 404 20.86 -4.95 -7.39
N PRO A 405 21.81 -4.16 -6.87
CA PRO A 405 23.23 -4.42 -7.09
C PRO A 405 23.67 -5.77 -6.52
N LEU A 406 23.18 -6.12 -5.33
CA LEU A 406 23.54 -7.40 -4.68
C LEU A 406 23.00 -8.59 -5.46
N ALA A 407 21.71 -8.56 -5.86
CA ALA A 407 21.13 -9.61 -6.70
C ALA A 407 21.81 -9.68 -8.08
N GLY A 408 22.20 -8.53 -8.66
CA GLY A 408 22.98 -8.46 -9.91
C GLY A 408 24.34 -9.15 -9.78
N ILE A 409 25.10 -8.84 -8.72
CA ILE A 409 26.40 -9.49 -8.45
C ILE A 409 26.21 -11.01 -8.27
N PHE A 410 25.25 -11.42 -7.47
CA PHE A 410 24.95 -12.84 -7.24
C PHE A 410 24.53 -13.54 -8.54
N SER A 411 23.76 -12.88 -9.40
CA SER A 411 23.38 -13.44 -10.70
C SER A 411 24.59 -13.70 -11.61
N ILE A 412 25.62 -12.84 -11.57
CA ILE A 412 26.87 -13.04 -12.33
C ILE A 412 27.59 -14.28 -11.82
N VAL A 413 27.69 -14.49 -10.50
CA VAL A 413 28.32 -15.67 -9.90
C VAL A 413 27.58 -16.95 -10.29
N VAL A 414 26.22 -16.91 -10.26
CA VAL A 414 25.38 -18.05 -10.66
C VAL A 414 25.56 -18.37 -12.15
N ARG A 415 25.58 -17.37 -13.03
CA ARG A 415 25.78 -17.57 -14.49
C ARG A 415 27.14 -18.15 -14.85
N LYS A 416 28.16 -17.89 -14.02
CA LYS A 416 29.50 -18.49 -14.16
C LYS A 416 29.57 -19.93 -13.64
N GLY A 417 28.47 -20.50 -13.16
CA GLY A 417 28.42 -21.85 -12.60
C GLY A 417 29.13 -22.02 -11.26
N GLN A 418 29.44 -20.91 -10.56
CA GLN A 418 30.17 -20.94 -9.28
C GLN A 418 29.23 -21.14 -8.08
N ALA A 419 27.92 -20.95 -8.27
CA ALA A 419 26.90 -21.13 -7.23
C ALA A 419 25.54 -21.47 -7.83
N GLY A 420 24.63 -22.04 -7.04
CA GLY A 420 23.24 -22.28 -7.40
C GLY A 420 22.40 -20.99 -7.36
N VAL A 421 21.25 -21.02 -8.01
CA VAL A 421 20.28 -19.87 -8.08
C VAL A 421 19.87 -19.39 -6.69
N SER A 422 19.86 -20.27 -5.70
CA SER A 422 19.54 -19.93 -4.30
C SER A 422 20.43 -18.82 -3.70
N LEU A 423 21.62 -18.60 -4.27
CA LEU A 423 22.46 -17.49 -3.86
C LEU A 423 21.77 -16.13 -4.08
N ILE A 424 20.99 -15.99 -5.15
CA ILE A 424 20.28 -14.74 -5.45
C ILE A 424 19.23 -14.42 -4.37
N TRP A 425 18.60 -15.44 -3.79
CA TRP A 425 17.62 -15.26 -2.73
C TRP A 425 18.21 -14.66 -1.45
N TRP A 426 19.49 -14.88 -1.18
CA TRP A 426 20.19 -14.26 -0.05
C TRP A 426 20.30 -12.73 -0.16
N ALA A 427 20.13 -12.17 -1.34
CA ALA A 427 20.10 -10.71 -1.49
C ALA A 427 19.00 -10.07 -0.63
N PHE A 428 17.86 -10.73 -0.43
CA PHE A 428 16.76 -10.22 0.38
C PHE A 428 17.08 -10.13 1.87
N PRO A 429 17.48 -11.24 2.56
CA PRO A 429 17.85 -11.17 3.97
C PRO A 429 18.98 -10.19 4.27
N ILE A 430 20.00 -10.14 3.42
CA ILE A 430 21.12 -9.21 3.60
C ILE A 430 20.63 -7.77 3.49
N THR A 431 19.85 -7.47 2.45
CA THR A 431 19.30 -6.13 2.23
C THR A 431 18.44 -5.66 3.40
N GLU A 432 17.49 -6.50 3.82
CA GLU A 432 16.56 -6.12 4.90
C GLU A 432 17.26 -5.95 6.24
N LEU A 433 18.27 -6.79 6.52
CA LEU A 433 19.11 -6.65 7.73
C LEU A 433 19.90 -5.35 7.72
N VAL A 434 20.59 -5.04 6.62
CA VAL A 434 21.38 -3.80 6.51
C VAL A 434 20.48 -2.57 6.61
N ALA A 435 19.34 -2.58 5.92
CA ALA A 435 18.37 -1.50 6.01
C ALA A 435 17.80 -1.33 7.44
N CYS A 436 17.59 -2.44 8.16
CA CYS A 436 17.12 -2.43 9.54
C CYS A 436 18.16 -1.82 10.49
N LEU A 437 19.44 -2.10 10.32
CA LEU A 437 20.51 -1.51 11.11
C LEU A 437 20.61 0.01 10.87
N ILE A 438 20.54 0.44 9.61
CA ILE A 438 20.53 1.87 9.23
C ILE A 438 19.26 2.54 9.79
N GLY A 439 18.11 1.88 9.68
CA GLY A 439 16.85 2.34 10.24
C GLY A 439 16.93 2.53 11.76
N PHE A 440 17.56 1.61 12.48
CA PHE A 440 17.76 1.76 13.91
C PHE A 440 18.60 3.00 14.26
N ALA A 441 19.64 3.30 13.47
CA ALA A 441 20.43 4.52 13.66
C ALA A 441 19.59 5.78 13.41
N PHE A 442 18.75 5.78 12.36
CA PHE A 442 17.81 6.88 12.11
C PHE A 442 16.78 7.03 13.22
N LEU A 443 16.24 5.92 13.74
CA LEU A 443 15.31 5.95 14.85
C LEU A 443 15.91 6.62 16.08
N LYS A 444 17.13 6.22 16.46
CA LYS A 444 17.85 6.85 17.59
C LYS A 444 18.06 8.34 17.36
N LYS A 445 18.45 8.74 16.16
CA LYS A 445 18.65 10.14 15.79
C LYS A 445 17.36 10.94 15.92
N ILE A 446 16.25 10.45 15.35
CA ILE A 446 14.94 11.11 15.41
C ILE A 446 14.44 11.21 16.85
N GLN A 447 14.57 10.13 17.64
CA GLN A 447 14.19 10.14 19.05
C GLN A 447 14.96 11.21 19.82
N LYS A 448 16.26 11.29 19.64
CA LYS A 448 17.11 12.31 20.32
C LYS A 448 16.72 13.74 19.95
N ILE A 449 16.43 14.00 18.67
CA ILE A 449 16.14 15.36 18.17
C ILE A 449 14.70 15.78 18.49
N LYS A 450 13.71 14.88 18.36
CA LYS A 450 12.29 15.23 18.38
C LYS A 450 11.54 14.73 19.61
N VAL A 451 11.97 13.62 20.23
CA VAL A 451 11.24 13.04 21.35
C VAL A 451 11.89 13.40 22.69
N GLU A 452 13.22 13.34 22.80
CA GLU A 452 13.91 13.64 24.06
C GLU A 452 13.83 15.11 24.46
N ARG A 453 13.60 16.00 23.51
CA ARG A 453 13.41 17.43 23.74
C ARG A 453 12.02 17.82 24.25
N LEU A 454 11.08 16.89 24.25
CA LEU A 454 9.75 17.13 24.79
C LEU A 454 9.83 17.16 26.34
N THR A 455 9.13 18.10 26.93
CA THR A 455 9.16 18.36 28.39
C THR A 455 8.17 17.51 29.18
N HIS A 456 7.26 16.80 28.52
CA HIS A 456 6.19 15.98 29.14
C HIS A 456 6.14 14.53 28.63
#